data_7172f6b061a1ab3b4e0442f48f441076
#
_entry.id   7172f6b061a1ab3b4e0442f48f441076
#
_cell.length_a   1.000
_cell.length_b   1.000
_cell.length_c   1.000
_cell.angle_alpha   90.00
_cell.angle_beta   90.00
_cell.angle_gamma   90.00
#
_symmetry.space_group_name_H-M   'P 1'
#
loop_
_entity.id
_entity.type
_entity.pdbx_description
1 polymer ?
#
loop_
_entity_poly.entity_id
_entity_poly.type
_entity_poly.pdbx_seq_one_letter_code
_entity_poly.pdbx_strand_id
1 'polypeptide(L)'
;MTVMIRTIQTAVPPTILHQDQTRDVFAAQPGLTRLGQRLIATSFDSAAISTRHTAVPEMTLDERVEHPVFFDAETRLLLSPSTKVRNEVFAREAAPLFIESARRALQACPDLTAADVTHVITVSCTGFYNPGPDYQIVRALGLSPSTKRSHFGFMGCYAAFPALRAAKSFCEAEPDAVVLVVCAELCSLHVRSSNDPDTIMGSALFADGAAAAMVTARPGGDQAGPGLQLDFFETVLTPVGEDAMAWNIGDEGFEMVLGSYVPHIIDDHIVGALDPLLAHDPTIQGDYADIEHWGIHPGGRAILDRVQKRLALSDEQLAPARRVLHDYGNMSSATVLFVLRDILAGCAARADAAGERVCSMAFGPGLTVETSLMTLVPGVAGRSPRAESAVAAPTR
;
A
#
# COMPACT_ATOMS: atom_id res chain seq x y z
N MET A 1 19.58 -18.13 2.40
CA MET A 1 19.23 -17.57 1.08
C MET A 1 18.61 -16.21 1.30
N THR A 2 19.01 -15.21 0.54
CA THR A 2 18.53 -13.83 0.72
C THR A 2 17.40 -13.55 -0.26
N VAL A 3 16.18 -13.37 0.22
CA VAL A 3 15.03 -12.98 -0.59
C VAL A 3 14.91 -11.47 -0.59
N MET A 4 14.71 -10.87 -1.76
CA MET A 4 14.70 -9.41 -1.92
C MET A 4 13.50 -8.92 -2.72
N ILE A 5 12.99 -7.77 -2.34
CA ILE A 5 12.25 -6.91 -3.26
C ILE A 5 13.27 -6.21 -4.15
N ARG A 6 13.26 -6.53 -5.45
CA ARG A 6 14.17 -5.97 -6.46
C ARG A 6 13.75 -4.58 -6.93
N THR A 7 12.47 -4.33 -6.94
CA THR A 7 11.87 -3.04 -7.31
C THR A 7 10.45 -2.95 -6.79
N ILE A 8 9.99 -1.72 -6.58
CA ILE A 8 8.58 -1.38 -6.36
C ILE A 8 8.20 -0.32 -7.39
N GLN A 9 7.14 -0.57 -8.14
CA GLN A 9 6.62 0.35 -9.14
C GLN A 9 5.14 0.63 -8.89
N THR A 10 4.70 1.84 -9.23
CA THR A 10 3.35 2.31 -8.93
C THR A 10 2.62 2.78 -10.17
N ALA A 11 1.30 2.71 -10.12
CA ALA A 11 0.40 3.28 -11.12
C ALA A 11 -0.79 3.92 -10.40
N VAL A 12 -1.26 5.04 -10.91
CA VAL A 12 -2.47 5.71 -10.43
C VAL A 12 -3.39 6.05 -11.60
N PRO A 13 -4.69 6.13 -11.40
CA PRO A 13 -5.61 6.64 -12.40
C PRO A 13 -5.26 8.08 -12.80
N PRO A 14 -5.61 8.53 -14.02
CA PRO A 14 -5.27 9.87 -14.49
C PRO A 14 -6.08 10.99 -13.80
N THR A 15 -7.27 10.69 -13.31
CA THR A 15 -8.17 11.67 -12.69
C THR A 15 -7.66 12.07 -11.31
N ILE A 16 -7.48 13.36 -11.09
CA ILE A 16 -7.01 13.92 -9.82
C ILE A 16 -8.19 14.59 -9.10
N LEU A 17 -8.33 14.26 -7.81
CA LEU A 17 -9.24 14.93 -6.89
C LEU A 17 -8.45 15.90 -6.03
N HIS A 18 -8.77 17.19 -6.10
CA HIS A 18 -8.27 18.19 -5.15
C HIS A 18 -9.11 18.14 -3.87
N GLN A 19 -8.45 18.04 -2.73
CA GLN A 19 -9.12 17.76 -1.45
C GLN A 19 -10.14 18.83 -1.06
N ASP A 20 -9.81 20.09 -1.27
CA ASP A 20 -10.69 21.25 -0.99
C ASP A 20 -11.93 21.25 -1.88
N GLN A 21 -11.77 21.04 -3.19
CA GLN A 21 -12.87 20.99 -4.14
C GLN A 21 -13.80 19.80 -3.85
N THR A 22 -13.21 18.64 -3.53
CA THR A 22 -13.96 17.44 -3.16
C THR A 22 -14.76 17.69 -1.88
N ARG A 23 -14.15 18.28 -0.85
CA ARG A 23 -14.84 18.70 0.38
C ARG A 23 -16.06 19.55 0.06
N ASP A 24 -15.92 20.56 -0.80
CA ASP A 24 -16.99 21.51 -1.10
C ASP A 24 -18.16 20.80 -1.81
N VAL A 25 -17.88 19.84 -2.70
CA VAL A 25 -18.91 19.01 -3.33
C VAL A 25 -19.63 18.14 -2.28
N PHE A 26 -18.88 17.46 -1.41
CA PHE A 26 -19.49 16.63 -0.37
C PHE A 26 -20.32 17.46 0.61
N ALA A 27 -19.85 18.63 1.04
CA ALA A 27 -20.56 19.51 1.97
C ALA A 27 -21.84 20.12 1.39
N ALA A 28 -21.94 20.21 0.06
CA ALA A 28 -23.10 20.79 -0.64
C ALA A 28 -24.21 19.76 -0.94
N GLN A 29 -24.02 18.48 -0.58
CA GLN A 29 -25.01 17.46 -0.90
C GLN A 29 -26.34 17.65 -0.15
N PRO A 30 -27.49 17.38 -0.80
CA PRO A 30 -28.81 17.45 -0.16
C PRO A 30 -28.93 16.40 0.95
N GLY A 31 -29.80 16.66 1.92
CA GLY A 31 -30.09 15.73 3.03
C GLY A 31 -29.03 15.71 4.14
N LEU A 32 -27.98 16.49 4.04
CA LEU A 32 -26.98 16.62 5.10
C LEU A 32 -27.52 17.45 6.28
N THR A 33 -27.29 16.94 7.49
CA THR A 33 -27.53 17.70 8.72
C THR A 33 -26.41 18.75 8.91
N ARG A 34 -26.66 19.74 9.78
CA ARG A 34 -25.60 20.70 10.16
C ARG A 34 -24.38 20.01 10.80
N LEU A 35 -24.61 18.90 11.53
CA LEU A 35 -23.52 18.10 12.08
C LEU A 35 -22.74 17.38 10.97
N GLY A 36 -23.44 16.75 10.03
CA GLY A 36 -22.81 16.10 8.87
C GLY A 36 -21.93 17.06 8.07
N GLN A 37 -22.43 18.28 7.76
CA GLN A 37 -21.65 19.31 7.07
C GLN A 37 -20.39 19.70 7.85
N ARG A 38 -20.46 19.86 9.18
CA ARG A 38 -19.29 20.16 10.01
C ARG A 38 -18.29 19.01 10.03
N LEU A 39 -18.77 17.77 10.12
CA LEU A 39 -17.92 16.57 10.10
C LEU A 39 -17.20 16.46 8.77
N ILE A 40 -17.88 16.70 7.63
CA ILE A 40 -17.24 16.73 6.30
C ILE A 40 -16.13 17.77 6.29
N ALA A 41 -16.42 19.02 6.65
CA ALA A 41 -15.41 20.08 6.66
C ALA A 41 -14.21 19.69 7.53
N THR A 42 -14.45 19.26 8.76
CA THR A 42 -13.37 18.88 9.68
C THR A 42 -12.55 17.68 9.19
N SER A 43 -13.22 16.64 8.68
CA SER A 43 -12.54 15.42 8.22
C SER A 43 -11.65 15.69 7.01
N PHE A 44 -12.12 16.44 6.03
CA PHE A 44 -11.33 16.80 4.86
C PHE A 44 -10.17 17.76 5.20
N ASP A 45 -10.42 18.81 6.00
CA ASP A 45 -9.40 19.81 6.36
C ASP A 45 -8.30 19.21 7.26
N SER A 46 -8.64 18.24 8.12
CA SER A 46 -7.67 17.61 9.02
C SER A 46 -6.96 16.38 8.44
N ALA A 47 -7.36 15.90 7.26
CA ALA A 47 -6.82 14.68 6.65
C ALA A 47 -5.32 14.75 6.31
N ALA A 48 -4.75 15.95 6.18
CA ALA A 48 -3.39 16.20 5.68
C ALA A 48 -3.15 15.66 4.26
N ILE A 49 -4.19 15.70 3.44
CA ILE A 49 -4.21 15.28 2.03
C ILE A 49 -4.39 16.53 1.17
N SER A 50 -3.62 16.64 0.09
CA SER A 50 -3.77 17.69 -0.92
C SER A 50 -4.51 17.16 -2.15
N THR A 51 -4.04 16.01 -2.66
CA THR A 51 -4.57 15.39 -3.85
C THR A 51 -4.81 13.90 -3.64
N ARG A 52 -5.75 13.35 -4.39
CA ARG A 52 -6.02 11.92 -4.51
C ARG A 52 -6.26 11.57 -5.97
N HIS A 53 -6.12 10.31 -6.31
CA HIS A 53 -6.47 9.80 -7.63
C HIS A 53 -7.76 8.97 -7.56
N THR A 54 -8.53 8.98 -8.66
CA THR A 54 -9.73 8.17 -8.81
C THR A 54 -9.84 7.58 -10.20
N ALA A 55 -10.34 6.35 -10.30
CA ALA A 55 -10.70 5.70 -11.55
C ALA A 55 -12.03 6.18 -12.13
N VAL A 56 -12.72 7.10 -11.45
CA VAL A 56 -14.02 7.65 -11.85
C VAL A 56 -13.81 9.01 -12.54
N PRO A 57 -13.78 9.09 -13.88
CA PRO A 57 -13.48 10.34 -14.62
C PRO A 57 -14.45 11.48 -14.29
N GLU A 58 -15.73 11.18 -14.12
CA GLU A 58 -16.78 12.16 -13.79
C GLU A 58 -16.54 12.89 -12.46
N MET A 59 -15.66 12.37 -11.60
CA MET A 59 -15.26 13.05 -10.35
C MET A 59 -14.28 14.21 -10.57
N THR A 60 -13.90 14.55 -11.81
CA THR A 60 -13.11 15.77 -12.12
C THR A 60 -13.86 17.06 -11.85
N LEU A 61 -15.17 16.98 -11.58
CA LEU A 61 -16.09 18.09 -11.28
C LEU A 61 -16.43 18.99 -12.48
N ASP A 62 -15.62 19.00 -13.53
CA ASP A 62 -15.75 19.86 -14.71
C ASP A 62 -16.16 19.08 -15.97
N GLU A 63 -15.92 17.77 -15.98
CA GLU A 63 -16.22 16.92 -17.12
C GLU A 63 -17.67 16.43 -17.09
N ARG A 64 -18.45 16.80 -18.12
CA ARG A 64 -19.80 16.30 -18.29
C ARG A 64 -19.78 14.99 -19.04
N VAL A 65 -20.30 13.95 -18.41
CA VAL A 65 -20.54 12.65 -19.05
C VAL A 65 -22.04 12.50 -19.37
N GLU A 66 -22.36 11.88 -20.49
CA GLU A 66 -23.75 11.74 -20.96
C GLU A 66 -24.61 10.91 -20.00
N HIS A 67 -24.00 9.91 -19.35
CA HIS A 67 -24.69 9.02 -18.39
C HIS A 67 -23.83 8.88 -17.11
N PRO A 68 -23.91 9.86 -16.18
CA PRO A 68 -23.13 9.82 -14.95
C PRO A 68 -23.59 8.67 -14.04
N VAL A 69 -22.62 8.02 -13.40
CA VAL A 69 -22.84 6.88 -12.49
C VAL A 69 -22.58 7.26 -11.03
N PHE A 70 -21.54 8.05 -10.77
CA PHE A 70 -21.11 8.42 -9.42
C PHE A 70 -21.29 9.90 -9.10
N PHE A 71 -21.13 10.77 -10.10
CA PHE A 71 -21.26 12.20 -9.92
C PHE A 71 -21.85 12.84 -11.18
N ASP A 72 -22.92 13.59 -11.01
CA ASP A 72 -23.51 14.39 -12.07
C ASP A 72 -22.98 15.84 -11.98
N ALA A 73 -22.13 16.22 -12.92
CA ALA A 73 -21.52 17.55 -12.98
C ALA A 73 -22.54 18.69 -13.26
N GLU A 74 -23.70 18.40 -13.86
CA GLU A 74 -24.73 19.40 -14.12
C GLU A 74 -25.52 19.78 -12.88
N THR A 75 -25.94 18.75 -12.12
CA THR A 75 -26.68 18.94 -10.85
C THR A 75 -25.77 19.04 -9.65
N ARG A 76 -24.47 18.71 -9.80
CA ARG A 76 -23.47 18.60 -8.75
C ARG A 76 -23.83 17.60 -7.65
N LEU A 77 -24.57 16.54 -8.00
CA LEU A 77 -25.01 15.51 -7.08
C LEU A 77 -24.11 14.28 -7.12
N LEU A 78 -23.75 13.79 -5.94
CA LEU A 78 -23.21 12.45 -5.77
C LEU A 78 -24.35 11.44 -5.92
N LEU A 79 -24.15 10.49 -6.82
CA LEU A 79 -25.10 9.43 -7.10
C LEU A 79 -24.78 8.19 -6.24
N SER A 80 -25.78 7.34 -5.99
CA SER A 80 -25.63 6.12 -5.21
C SER A 80 -25.85 4.87 -6.08
N PRO A 81 -24.89 4.50 -6.94
CA PRO A 81 -25.00 3.27 -7.70
C PRO A 81 -24.94 2.06 -6.76
N SER A 82 -25.63 0.97 -7.14
CA SER A 82 -25.63 -0.28 -6.38
C SER A 82 -24.23 -0.90 -6.34
N THR A 83 -23.99 -1.78 -5.35
CA THR A 83 -22.75 -2.56 -5.25
C THR A 83 -22.42 -3.32 -6.53
N LYS A 84 -23.43 -3.86 -7.22
CA LYS A 84 -23.23 -4.48 -8.53
C LYS A 84 -22.61 -3.54 -9.55
N VAL A 85 -23.14 -2.33 -9.70
CA VAL A 85 -22.62 -1.32 -10.64
C VAL A 85 -21.20 -0.91 -10.27
N ARG A 86 -20.92 -0.66 -8.98
CA ARG A 86 -19.57 -0.35 -8.47
C ARG A 86 -18.58 -1.45 -8.81
N ASN A 87 -18.98 -2.71 -8.63
CA ASN A 87 -18.13 -3.87 -8.93
C ASN A 87 -17.93 -4.09 -10.44
N GLU A 88 -18.90 -3.76 -11.28
CA GLU A 88 -18.74 -3.75 -12.75
C GLU A 88 -17.71 -2.70 -13.18
N VAL A 89 -17.73 -1.51 -12.56
CA VAL A 89 -16.71 -0.49 -12.77
C VAL A 89 -15.35 -0.96 -12.27
N PHE A 90 -15.28 -1.58 -11.08
CA PHE A 90 -14.04 -2.16 -10.57
C PHE A 90 -13.44 -3.16 -11.55
N ALA A 91 -14.22 -4.11 -12.06
CA ALA A 91 -13.73 -5.13 -13.00
C ALA A 91 -13.13 -4.51 -14.29
N ARG A 92 -13.67 -3.36 -14.74
CA ARG A 92 -13.21 -2.64 -15.93
C ARG A 92 -11.97 -1.78 -15.64
N GLU A 93 -11.98 -1.01 -14.56
CA GLU A 93 -10.97 0.03 -14.29
C GLU A 93 -9.77 -0.48 -13.47
N ALA A 94 -9.93 -1.54 -12.66
CA ALA A 94 -8.81 -2.09 -11.89
C ALA A 94 -7.81 -2.83 -12.77
N ALA A 95 -8.29 -3.53 -13.81
CA ALA A 95 -7.44 -4.34 -14.69
C ALA A 95 -6.27 -3.54 -15.32
N PRO A 96 -6.48 -2.35 -15.91
CA PRO A 96 -5.39 -1.53 -16.44
C PRO A 96 -4.34 -1.16 -15.38
N LEU A 97 -4.75 -0.86 -14.15
CA LEU A 97 -3.85 -0.47 -13.06
C LEU A 97 -3.00 -1.66 -12.58
N PHE A 98 -3.61 -2.83 -12.41
CA PHE A 98 -2.89 -4.07 -12.11
C PHE A 98 -1.84 -4.38 -13.18
N ILE A 99 -2.23 -4.32 -14.45
CA ILE A 99 -1.34 -4.63 -15.58
C ILE A 99 -0.23 -3.60 -15.71
N GLU A 100 -0.53 -2.30 -15.56
CA GLU A 100 0.45 -1.24 -15.72
C GLU A 100 1.51 -1.26 -14.62
N SER A 101 1.11 -1.39 -13.35
CA SER A 101 2.06 -1.51 -12.24
C SER A 101 2.93 -2.76 -12.38
N ALA A 102 2.35 -3.89 -12.76
CA ALA A 102 3.06 -5.14 -13.04
C ALA A 102 4.07 -5.00 -14.18
N ARG A 103 3.66 -4.36 -15.29
CA ARG A 103 4.53 -4.09 -16.44
C ARG A 103 5.73 -3.24 -16.05
N ARG A 104 5.49 -2.14 -15.32
CA ARG A 104 6.57 -1.27 -14.82
C ARG A 104 7.53 -2.02 -13.91
N ALA A 105 7.03 -2.88 -13.03
CA ALA A 105 7.87 -3.68 -12.14
C ALA A 105 8.76 -4.66 -12.93
N LEU A 106 8.23 -5.32 -13.96
CA LEU A 106 9.03 -6.20 -14.83
C LEU A 106 10.07 -5.40 -15.62
N GLN A 107 9.70 -4.26 -16.20
CA GLN A 107 10.60 -3.40 -16.95
C GLN A 107 11.73 -2.81 -16.09
N ALA A 108 11.50 -2.59 -14.80
CA ALA A 108 12.50 -2.09 -13.86
C ALA A 108 13.52 -3.17 -13.41
N CYS A 109 13.35 -4.42 -13.86
CA CYS A 109 14.29 -5.52 -13.63
C CYS A 109 14.83 -6.02 -14.99
N PRO A 110 15.79 -5.34 -15.62
CA PRO A 110 16.23 -5.63 -17.00
C PRO A 110 16.88 -7.02 -17.16
N ASP A 111 17.29 -7.63 -16.06
CA ASP A 111 17.83 -9.00 -15.99
C ASP A 111 16.76 -10.09 -15.85
N LEU A 112 15.47 -9.70 -15.78
CA LEU A 112 14.33 -10.60 -15.72
C LEU A 112 13.42 -10.37 -16.93
N THR A 113 12.85 -11.47 -17.44
CA THR A 113 11.90 -11.47 -18.55
C THR A 113 10.54 -11.99 -18.10
N ALA A 114 9.52 -11.88 -18.94
CA ALA A 114 8.21 -12.46 -18.70
C ALA A 114 8.27 -13.99 -18.47
N ALA A 115 9.22 -14.68 -19.11
CA ALA A 115 9.41 -16.12 -18.95
C ALA A 115 9.98 -16.51 -17.57
N ASP A 116 10.63 -15.57 -16.88
CA ASP A 116 11.21 -15.81 -15.55
C ASP A 116 10.16 -15.73 -14.43
N VAL A 117 9.04 -15.04 -14.65
CA VAL A 117 7.99 -14.87 -13.63
C VAL A 117 7.27 -16.19 -13.39
N THR A 118 7.51 -16.78 -12.21
CA THR A 118 6.98 -18.08 -11.81
C THR A 118 5.66 -17.97 -11.03
N HIS A 119 5.46 -16.85 -10.32
CA HIS A 119 4.29 -16.63 -9.47
C HIS A 119 3.75 -15.22 -9.66
N VAL A 120 2.44 -15.09 -9.63
CA VAL A 120 1.71 -13.81 -9.53
C VAL A 120 0.84 -13.85 -8.27
N ILE A 121 1.01 -12.87 -7.40
CA ILE A 121 0.15 -12.63 -6.24
C ILE A 121 -0.57 -11.30 -6.48
N THR A 122 -1.89 -11.31 -6.48
CA THR A 122 -2.69 -10.09 -6.54
C THR A 122 -3.38 -9.81 -5.21
N VAL A 123 -3.56 -8.54 -4.89
CA VAL A 123 -4.19 -8.08 -3.66
C VAL A 123 -5.24 -7.03 -4.00
N SER A 124 -6.46 -7.19 -3.49
CA SER A 124 -7.49 -6.14 -3.49
C SER A 124 -8.58 -6.40 -2.46
N CYS A 125 -9.14 -5.31 -1.90
CA CYS A 125 -10.32 -5.37 -1.03
C CYS A 125 -11.48 -4.51 -1.52
N THR A 126 -11.41 -3.94 -2.73
CA THR A 126 -12.36 -2.96 -3.25
C THR A 126 -13.25 -3.46 -4.39
N GLY A 127 -13.10 -4.74 -4.77
CA GLY A 127 -13.96 -5.38 -5.76
C GLY A 127 -13.54 -6.81 -6.06
N PHE A 128 -14.41 -7.54 -6.77
CA PHE A 128 -14.21 -8.96 -7.08
C PHE A 128 -14.69 -9.27 -8.50
N TYR A 129 -13.92 -10.04 -9.24
CA TYR A 129 -14.33 -10.62 -10.51
C TYR A 129 -13.49 -11.86 -10.85
N ASN A 130 -14.04 -12.72 -11.68
CA ASN A 130 -13.35 -13.93 -12.15
C ASN A 130 -13.69 -14.19 -13.63
N PRO A 131 -12.69 -14.43 -14.54
CA PRO A 131 -11.25 -14.53 -14.27
C PRO A 131 -10.66 -13.22 -13.71
N GLY A 132 -9.83 -13.34 -12.65
CA GLY A 132 -9.35 -12.24 -11.84
C GLY A 132 -8.17 -11.46 -12.44
N PRO A 133 -7.67 -10.45 -11.72
CA PRO A 133 -6.54 -9.63 -12.15
C PRO A 133 -5.26 -10.47 -12.34
N ASP A 134 -5.07 -11.53 -11.57
CA ASP A 134 -3.99 -12.49 -11.69
C ASP A 134 -3.95 -13.14 -13.09
N TYR A 135 -5.12 -13.58 -13.59
CA TYR A 135 -5.27 -14.12 -14.93
C TYR A 135 -4.96 -13.05 -16.00
N GLN A 136 -5.48 -11.85 -15.80
CA GLN A 136 -5.28 -10.75 -16.76
C GLN A 136 -3.83 -10.32 -16.87
N ILE A 137 -3.08 -10.28 -15.76
CA ILE A 137 -1.64 -10.00 -15.75
C ILE A 137 -0.89 -11.07 -16.57
N VAL A 138 -1.15 -12.36 -16.32
CA VAL A 138 -0.50 -13.45 -17.07
C VAL A 138 -0.71 -13.29 -18.58
N ARG A 139 -1.93 -12.96 -18.99
CA ARG A 139 -2.27 -12.79 -20.42
C ARG A 139 -1.64 -11.53 -21.02
N ALA A 140 -1.72 -10.40 -20.30
CA ALA A 140 -1.30 -9.09 -20.80
C ALA A 140 0.23 -8.95 -20.87
N LEU A 141 0.96 -9.59 -19.97
CA LEU A 141 2.43 -9.55 -19.94
C LEU A 141 3.06 -10.72 -20.70
N GLY A 142 2.27 -11.67 -21.22
CA GLY A 142 2.78 -12.86 -21.90
C GLY A 142 3.58 -13.79 -20.99
N LEU A 143 3.18 -13.89 -19.71
CA LEU A 143 3.81 -14.81 -18.77
C LEU A 143 3.52 -16.26 -19.16
N SER A 144 4.30 -17.20 -18.61
CA SER A 144 4.08 -18.64 -18.85
C SER A 144 2.66 -19.03 -18.47
N PRO A 145 1.98 -19.87 -19.27
CA PRO A 145 0.69 -20.46 -18.88
C PRO A 145 0.74 -21.29 -17.60
N SER A 146 1.92 -21.72 -17.18
CA SER A 146 2.17 -22.46 -15.94
C SER A 146 2.48 -21.54 -14.73
N THR A 147 2.49 -20.21 -14.91
CA THR A 147 2.67 -19.26 -13.80
C THR A 147 1.63 -19.52 -12.72
N LYS A 148 2.09 -19.79 -11.50
CA LYS A 148 1.26 -20.02 -10.32
C LYS A 148 0.60 -18.71 -9.91
N ARG A 149 -0.69 -18.77 -9.52
CA ARG A 149 -1.49 -17.57 -9.24
C ARG A 149 -2.16 -17.67 -7.88
N SER A 150 -2.09 -16.57 -7.10
CA SER A 150 -2.76 -16.44 -5.81
C SER A 150 -3.40 -15.05 -5.71
N HIS A 151 -4.52 -14.98 -4.96
CA HIS A 151 -5.19 -13.72 -4.69
C HIS A 151 -5.46 -13.58 -3.20
N PHE A 152 -5.02 -12.45 -2.60
CA PHE A 152 -5.34 -12.05 -1.25
C PHE A 152 -6.47 -11.01 -1.31
N GLY A 153 -7.68 -11.47 -1.06
CA GLY A 153 -8.88 -10.64 -1.14
C GLY A 153 -9.42 -10.24 0.22
N PHE A 154 -9.98 -9.03 0.31
CA PHE A 154 -10.79 -8.57 1.41
C PHE A 154 -10.11 -8.56 2.80
N MET A 155 -8.79 -8.30 2.84
CA MET A 155 -8.02 -8.22 4.09
C MET A 155 -7.80 -6.77 4.57
N GLY A 156 -8.02 -5.77 3.71
CA GLY A 156 -7.84 -4.35 4.05
C GLY A 156 -6.41 -3.84 3.88
N CYS A 157 -6.11 -2.74 4.57
CA CYS A 157 -4.91 -1.95 4.35
C CYS A 157 -3.57 -2.68 4.62
N TYR A 158 -3.56 -3.74 5.42
CA TYR A 158 -2.34 -4.51 5.72
C TYR A 158 -2.03 -5.61 4.70
N ALA A 159 -2.90 -5.86 3.74
CA ALA A 159 -2.84 -7.07 2.90
C ALA A 159 -1.57 -7.21 2.05
N ALA A 160 -0.81 -6.13 1.82
CA ALA A 160 0.50 -6.20 1.19
C ALA A 160 1.52 -7.03 2.00
N PHE A 161 1.43 -7.03 3.34
CA PHE A 161 2.37 -7.78 4.20
C PHE A 161 2.22 -9.29 4.07
N PRO A 162 1.02 -9.90 4.25
CA PRO A 162 0.86 -11.33 4.01
C PRO A 162 1.19 -11.72 2.56
N ALA A 163 0.97 -10.86 1.57
CA ALA A 163 1.38 -11.12 0.19
C ALA A 163 2.91 -11.13 0.03
N LEU A 164 3.64 -10.19 0.63
CA LEU A 164 5.10 -10.17 0.63
C LEU A 164 5.68 -11.34 1.43
N ARG A 165 5.09 -11.68 2.58
CA ARG A 165 5.48 -12.86 3.37
C ARG A 165 5.30 -14.15 2.57
N ALA A 166 4.19 -14.30 1.86
CA ALA A 166 3.97 -15.45 0.96
C ALA A 166 5.00 -15.48 -0.17
N ALA A 167 5.30 -14.33 -0.79
CA ALA A 167 6.32 -14.23 -1.82
C ALA A 167 7.70 -14.66 -1.30
N LYS A 168 8.08 -14.22 -0.08
CA LYS A 168 9.31 -14.65 0.60
C LYS A 168 9.32 -16.17 0.78
N SER A 169 8.24 -16.75 1.30
CA SER A 169 8.12 -18.20 1.51
C SER A 169 8.21 -19.00 0.22
N PHE A 170 7.63 -18.50 -0.88
CA PHE A 170 7.76 -19.14 -2.20
C PHE A 170 9.21 -19.14 -2.69
N CYS A 171 9.93 -18.02 -2.52
CA CYS A 171 11.34 -17.94 -2.90
C CYS A 171 12.25 -18.80 -2.00
N GLU A 172 11.90 -18.99 -0.73
CA GLU A 172 12.64 -19.88 0.19
C GLU A 172 12.42 -21.35 -0.15
N ALA A 173 11.21 -21.71 -0.57
CA ALA A 173 10.87 -23.08 -0.99
C ALA A 173 11.38 -23.41 -2.41
N GLU A 174 11.37 -22.43 -3.30
CA GLU A 174 11.78 -22.54 -4.70
C GLU A 174 12.85 -21.47 -4.99
N PRO A 175 14.16 -21.78 -4.91
CA PRO A 175 15.25 -20.80 -5.06
C PRO A 175 15.23 -19.99 -6.35
N ASP A 176 14.70 -20.57 -7.42
CA ASP A 176 14.57 -19.93 -8.73
C ASP A 176 13.25 -19.15 -8.90
N ALA A 177 12.43 -19.08 -7.86
CA ALA A 177 11.16 -18.35 -7.94
C ALA A 177 11.39 -16.86 -8.19
N VAL A 178 10.57 -16.32 -9.08
CA VAL A 178 10.38 -14.90 -9.32
C VAL A 178 8.91 -14.60 -9.10
N VAL A 179 8.61 -13.85 -8.07
CA VAL A 179 7.25 -13.58 -7.62
C VAL A 179 6.89 -12.13 -7.90
N LEU A 180 5.85 -11.91 -8.69
CA LEU A 180 5.28 -10.60 -8.96
C LEU A 180 4.10 -10.39 -8.01
N VAL A 181 4.26 -9.51 -7.02
CA VAL A 181 3.20 -9.10 -6.07
C VAL A 181 2.58 -7.80 -6.56
N VAL A 182 1.26 -7.75 -6.73
CA VAL A 182 0.54 -6.58 -7.24
C VAL A 182 -0.66 -6.27 -6.36
N CYS A 183 -0.64 -5.09 -5.74
CA CYS A 183 -1.76 -4.54 -4.97
C CYS A 183 -2.43 -3.44 -5.79
N ALA A 184 -3.77 -3.49 -5.95
CA ALA A 184 -4.50 -2.40 -6.59
C ALA A 184 -5.87 -2.23 -5.93
N GLU A 185 -6.21 -0.97 -5.64
CA GLU A 185 -7.44 -0.61 -4.94
C GLU A 185 -8.12 0.55 -5.63
N LEU A 186 -9.43 0.46 -5.74
CA LEU A 186 -10.32 1.50 -6.22
C LEU A 186 -11.32 1.90 -5.12
N CYS A 187 -10.78 2.46 -4.05
CA CYS A 187 -11.58 2.80 -2.87
C CYS A 187 -12.61 3.90 -3.16
N SER A 188 -12.34 4.78 -4.14
CA SER A 188 -13.25 5.85 -4.54
C SER A 188 -14.58 5.33 -5.07
N LEU A 189 -14.65 4.07 -5.52
CA LEU A 189 -15.88 3.43 -5.95
C LEU A 189 -16.91 3.24 -4.82
N HIS A 190 -16.49 3.34 -3.55
CA HIS A 190 -17.37 3.11 -2.39
C HIS A 190 -17.74 4.40 -1.66
N VAL A 191 -17.29 5.57 -2.17
CA VAL A 191 -17.70 6.86 -1.62
C VAL A 191 -19.18 7.13 -1.87
N ARG A 192 -19.82 7.83 -0.94
CA ARG A 192 -21.22 8.27 -1.05
C ARG A 192 -21.50 9.46 -0.13
N SER A 193 -22.57 10.19 -0.41
CA SER A 193 -23.08 11.20 0.52
C SER A 193 -23.68 10.52 1.74
N SER A 194 -23.31 10.94 2.95
CA SER A 194 -23.82 10.38 4.19
C SER A 194 -23.74 11.36 5.34
N ASN A 195 -24.54 11.15 6.38
CA ASN A 195 -24.41 11.78 7.70
C ASN A 195 -23.66 10.87 8.70
N ASP A 196 -23.33 9.66 8.30
CA ASP A 196 -22.60 8.71 9.12
C ASP A 196 -21.11 9.11 9.22
N PRO A 197 -20.53 9.22 10.44
CA PRO A 197 -19.16 9.68 10.64
C PRO A 197 -18.12 8.81 9.97
N ASP A 198 -18.28 7.48 9.95
CA ASP A 198 -17.31 6.55 9.39
C ASP A 198 -17.28 6.65 7.86
N THR A 199 -18.45 6.76 7.24
CA THR A 199 -18.60 7.01 5.78
C THR A 199 -17.99 8.35 5.38
N ILE A 200 -18.18 9.40 6.18
CA ILE A 200 -17.59 10.73 5.95
C ILE A 200 -16.06 10.65 6.05
N MET A 201 -15.54 9.99 7.08
CA MET A 201 -14.11 9.82 7.28
C MET A 201 -13.49 9.04 6.12
N GLY A 202 -14.09 7.93 5.71
CA GLY A 202 -13.65 7.16 4.54
C GLY A 202 -13.63 8.00 3.27
N SER A 203 -14.68 8.81 3.02
CA SER A 203 -14.75 9.71 1.86
C SER A 203 -13.66 10.78 1.85
N ALA A 204 -13.18 11.21 3.03
CA ALA A 204 -12.10 12.18 3.16
C ALA A 204 -10.69 11.59 2.98
N LEU A 205 -10.51 10.26 3.20
CA LEU A 205 -9.20 9.63 3.25
C LEU A 205 -8.87 8.79 2.01
N PHE A 206 -9.84 8.02 1.50
CA PHE A 206 -9.58 6.95 0.53
C PHE A 206 -9.38 7.45 -0.90
N ALA A 207 -8.53 6.73 -1.63
CA ALA A 207 -8.10 7.01 -2.99
C ALA A 207 -7.87 5.71 -3.77
N ASP A 208 -7.56 5.83 -5.06
CA ASP A 208 -7.30 4.72 -5.96
C ASP A 208 -5.83 4.69 -6.37
N GLY A 209 -5.30 3.48 -6.48
CA GLY A 209 -3.93 3.29 -6.94
C GLY A 209 -3.49 1.84 -6.93
N ALA A 210 -2.37 1.59 -7.57
CA ALA A 210 -1.75 0.27 -7.67
C ALA A 210 -0.25 0.35 -7.43
N ALA A 211 0.31 -0.71 -6.84
CA ALA A 211 1.74 -0.90 -6.69
C ALA A 211 2.12 -2.35 -6.95
N ALA A 212 3.25 -2.57 -7.59
CA ALA A 212 3.79 -3.90 -7.86
C ALA A 212 5.22 -4.02 -7.33
N ALA A 213 5.53 -5.14 -6.69
CA ALA A 213 6.84 -5.50 -6.22
C ALA A 213 7.34 -6.77 -6.90
N MET A 214 8.60 -6.76 -7.37
CA MET A 214 9.27 -7.96 -7.88
C MET A 214 10.09 -8.58 -6.75
N VAL A 215 9.76 -9.81 -6.35
CA VAL A 215 10.40 -10.53 -5.23
C VAL A 215 11.11 -11.77 -5.74
N THR A 216 12.38 -11.95 -5.40
CA THR A 216 13.16 -13.13 -5.78
C THR A 216 14.39 -13.32 -4.88
N ALA A 217 14.88 -14.55 -4.81
CA ALA A 217 16.19 -14.87 -4.23
C ALA A 217 17.32 -14.91 -5.26
N ARG A 218 17.01 -14.79 -6.53
CA ARG A 218 18.03 -14.75 -7.60
C ARG A 218 18.92 -13.52 -7.40
N PRO A 219 20.24 -13.64 -7.53
CA PRO A 219 21.14 -12.50 -7.48
C PRO A 219 20.79 -11.51 -8.58
N GLY A 220 20.94 -10.22 -8.29
CA GLY A 220 20.76 -9.18 -9.30
C GLY A 220 21.88 -9.18 -10.31
N GLY A 221 21.54 -8.90 -11.58
CA GLY A 221 22.52 -8.66 -12.65
C GLY A 221 23.32 -7.36 -12.41
N ASP A 222 24.28 -7.09 -13.31
CA ASP A 222 25.20 -5.93 -13.23
C ASP A 222 24.51 -4.55 -13.21
N GLN A 223 23.24 -4.49 -13.56
CA GLN A 223 22.42 -3.26 -13.55
C GLN A 223 21.36 -3.25 -12.46
N ALA A 224 21.46 -4.14 -11.46
CA ALA A 224 20.48 -4.17 -10.38
C ALA A 224 20.51 -2.86 -9.57
N GLY A 225 19.35 -2.23 -9.46
CA GLY A 225 19.11 -1.08 -8.57
C GLY A 225 19.12 -1.48 -7.09
N PRO A 226 18.93 -0.51 -6.19
CA PRO A 226 18.77 -0.79 -4.78
C PRO A 226 17.50 -1.61 -4.54
N GLY A 227 17.51 -2.43 -3.49
CA GLY A 227 16.39 -3.28 -3.11
C GLY A 227 16.25 -3.42 -1.60
N LEU A 228 15.22 -4.14 -1.17
CA LEU A 228 14.95 -4.46 0.22
C LEU A 228 15.07 -5.96 0.44
N GLN A 229 16.01 -6.39 1.27
CA GLN A 229 16.04 -7.76 1.76
C GLN A 229 14.87 -7.95 2.73
N LEU A 230 14.09 -9.00 2.52
CA LEU A 230 12.97 -9.36 3.39
C LEU A 230 13.48 -10.24 4.53
N ASP A 231 13.69 -9.66 5.72
CA ASP A 231 14.24 -10.38 6.85
C ASP A 231 13.14 -11.10 7.63
N PHE A 232 12.26 -10.36 8.31
CA PHE A 232 11.25 -10.89 9.21
C PHE A 232 9.89 -10.26 8.98
N PHE A 233 8.85 -11.02 9.29
CA PHE A 233 7.45 -10.59 9.27
C PHE A 233 6.74 -11.11 10.50
N GLU A 234 5.91 -10.26 11.13
CA GLU A 234 5.09 -10.65 12.25
C GLU A 234 3.65 -10.15 12.09
N THR A 235 2.72 -10.92 12.62
CA THR A 235 1.28 -10.62 12.64
C THR A 235 0.80 -10.65 14.07
N VAL A 236 0.17 -9.57 14.52
CA VAL A 236 -0.42 -9.50 15.86
C VAL A 236 -1.87 -9.05 15.76
N LEU A 237 -2.77 -9.83 16.36
CA LEU A 237 -4.15 -9.39 16.61
C LEU A 237 -4.17 -8.66 17.95
N THR A 238 -4.70 -7.45 17.97
CA THR A 238 -4.90 -6.74 19.23
C THR A 238 -6.04 -7.37 20.03
N PRO A 239 -5.97 -7.36 21.37
CA PRO A 239 -7.00 -7.98 22.21
C PRO A 239 -8.34 -7.26 22.18
N VAL A 240 -8.38 -6.08 21.55
CA VAL A 240 -9.58 -5.22 21.43
C VAL A 240 -9.60 -4.60 20.03
N GLY A 241 -10.76 -4.15 19.58
CA GLY A 241 -10.89 -3.39 18.32
C GLY A 241 -11.47 -4.18 17.15
N GLU A 242 -12.01 -5.38 17.40
CA GLU A 242 -12.67 -6.18 16.35
C GLU A 242 -13.76 -5.38 15.62
N ASP A 243 -14.61 -4.66 16.38
CA ASP A 243 -15.68 -3.83 15.82
C ASP A 243 -15.25 -2.40 15.47
N ALA A 244 -13.99 -2.03 15.75
CA ALA A 244 -13.52 -0.66 15.55
C ALA A 244 -13.05 -0.40 14.10
N MET A 245 -12.68 -1.44 13.38
CA MET A 245 -12.31 -1.38 11.97
C MET A 245 -12.86 -2.61 11.25
N ALA A 246 -13.81 -2.39 10.36
CA ALA A 246 -14.43 -3.44 9.57
C ALA A 246 -14.75 -2.97 8.14
N TRP A 247 -14.91 -3.92 7.24
CA TRP A 247 -15.23 -3.70 5.84
C TRP A 247 -16.29 -4.69 5.41
N ASN A 248 -17.51 -4.24 5.14
CA ASN A 248 -18.66 -5.08 4.87
C ASN A 248 -19.21 -4.81 3.46
N ILE A 249 -19.82 -5.81 2.85
CA ILE A 249 -20.49 -5.66 1.56
C ILE A 249 -21.93 -5.22 1.80
N GLY A 250 -22.25 -3.98 1.41
CA GLY A 250 -23.60 -3.41 1.49
C GLY A 250 -24.29 -3.33 0.12
N ASP A 251 -25.51 -2.84 0.08
CA ASP A 251 -26.29 -2.72 -1.16
C ASP A 251 -25.82 -1.55 -2.05
N GLU A 252 -25.31 -0.48 -1.43
CA GLU A 252 -24.84 0.75 -2.11
C GLU A 252 -23.31 0.91 -2.07
N GLY A 253 -22.58 -0.20 -2.16
CA GLY A 253 -21.14 -0.24 -2.05
C GLY A 253 -20.66 -0.98 -0.82
N PHE A 254 -19.36 -1.01 -0.61
CA PHE A 254 -18.80 -1.60 0.60
C PHE A 254 -18.86 -0.57 1.72
N GLU A 255 -19.18 -1.03 2.91
CA GLU A 255 -19.42 -0.22 4.09
C GLU A 255 -18.23 -0.34 5.04
N MET A 256 -17.66 0.82 5.34
CA MET A 256 -16.55 0.91 6.27
C MET A 256 -17.04 1.23 7.67
N VAL A 257 -16.49 0.51 8.62
CA VAL A 257 -16.42 0.95 10.01
C VAL A 257 -14.99 1.41 10.28
N LEU A 258 -14.84 2.66 10.64
CA LEU A 258 -13.54 3.27 11.00
C LEU A 258 -13.72 4.11 12.25
N GLY A 259 -13.85 3.42 13.38
CA GLY A 259 -14.13 4.06 14.66
C GLY A 259 -13.07 5.09 15.03
N SER A 260 -13.49 6.24 15.53
CA SER A 260 -12.62 7.34 15.99
C SER A 260 -11.62 6.92 17.09
N TYR A 261 -11.83 5.76 17.69
CA TYR A 261 -10.98 5.20 18.74
C TYR A 261 -9.80 4.36 18.19
N VAL A 262 -9.79 4.01 16.91
CA VAL A 262 -8.71 3.21 16.27
C VAL A 262 -7.32 3.77 16.54
N PRO A 263 -7.04 5.09 16.41
CA PRO A 263 -5.72 5.62 16.73
C PRO A 263 -5.29 5.40 18.19
N HIS A 264 -6.22 5.30 19.14
CA HIS A 264 -5.93 5.02 20.54
C HIS A 264 -5.57 3.54 20.73
N ILE A 265 -6.30 2.63 20.11
CA ILE A 265 -6.00 1.19 20.15
C ILE A 265 -4.59 0.94 19.59
N ILE A 266 -4.23 1.61 18.49
CA ILE A 266 -2.87 1.52 17.92
C ILE A 266 -1.84 2.05 18.92
N ASP A 267 -2.06 3.22 19.53
CA ASP A 267 -1.17 3.80 20.55
C ASP A 267 -0.92 2.84 21.72
N ASP A 268 -1.99 2.20 22.20
CA ASP A 268 -1.94 1.29 23.35
C ASP A 268 -1.19 -0.03 23.02
N HIS A 269 -1.29 -0.53 21.80
CA HIS A 269 -0.85 -1.89 21.44
C HIS A 269 0.36 -1.96 20.51
N ILE A 270 0.79 -0.86 19.88
CA ILE A 270 1.83 -0.86 18.85
C ILE A 270 3.19 -1.37 19.37
N VAL A 271 3.58 -1.03 20.59
CA VAL A 271 4.84 -1.49 21.19
C VAL A 271 4.82 -3.01 21.34
N GLY A 272 3.76 -3.56 21.95
CA GLY A 272 3.61 -5.01 22.09
C GLY A 272 3.49 -5.75 20.75
N ALA A 273 3.03 -5.07 19.68
CA ALA A 273 2.99 -5.64 18.34
C ALA A 273 4.36 -5.63 17.64
N LEU A 274 5.27 -4.72 18.04
CA LEU A 274 6.65 -4.68 17.54
C LEU A 274 7.59 -5.62 18.29
N ASP A 275 7.33 -5.93 19.54
CA ASP A 275 8.20 -6.78 20.37
C ASP A 275 8.57 -8.12 19.71
N PRO A 276 7.63 -8.90 19.13
CA PRO A 276 7.97 -10.15 18.45
C PRO A 276 8.88 -9.95 17.24
N LEU A 277 8.64 -8.88 16.46
CA LEU A 277 9.47 -8.56 15.29
C LEU A 277 10.90 -8.20 15.70
N LEU A 278 11.06 -7.31 16.67
CA LEU A 278 12.37 -6.82 17.11
C LEU A 278 13.17 -7.88 17.86
N ALA A 279 12.50 -8.88 18.46
CA ALA A 279 13.18 -10.02 19.07
C ALA A 279 14.01 -10.85 18.07
N HIS A 280 13.73 -10.76 16.76
CA HIS A 280 14.53 -11.39 15.72
C HIS A 280 15.89 -10.71 15.48
N ASP A 281 16.03 -9.44 15.86
CA ASP A 281 17.28 -8.68 15.70
C ASP A 281 17.77 -8.11 17.04
N PRO A 282 18.61 -8.85 17.78
CA PRO A 282 19.12 -8.42 19.08
C PRO A 282 19.97 -7.14 19.03
N THR A 283 20.36 -6.65 17.85
CA THR A 283 21.10 -5.39 17.70
C THR A 283 20.21 -4.16 17.89
N ILE A 284 18.90 -4.32 17.68
CA ILE A 284 17.88 -3.29 17.94
C ILE A 284 17.42 -3.45 19.41
N GLN A 285 18.10 -2.77 20.33
CA GLN A 285 17.88 -2.93 21.77
C GLN A 285 16.73 -2.10 22.35
N GLY A 286 15.59 -2.02 21.64
CA GLY A 286 14.40 -1.32 22.12
C GLY A 286 14.45 0.20 21.95
N ASP A 287 15.49 0.74 21.34
CA ASP A 287 15.52 2.13 20.87
C ASP A 287 15.10 2.14 19.39
N TYR A 288 13.89 2.64 19.13
CA TYR A 288 13.36 2.76 17.76
C TYR A 288 14.16 3.76 16.91
N ALA A 289 14.99 4.60 17.55
CA ALA A 289 15.91 5.53 16.87
C ALA A 289 17.02 4.82 16.10
N ASP A 290 17.35 3.57 16.49
CA ASP A 290 18.36 2.73 15.80
C ASP A 290 17.85 2.18 14.46
N ILE A 291 16.57 2.37 14.16
CA ILE A 291 15.97 1.99 12.88
C ILE A 291 15.92 3.23 11.99
N GLU A 292 16.71 3.25 10.94
CA GLU A 292 16.88 4.43 10.08
C GLU A 292 15.61 4.78 9.31
N HIS A 293 14.84 3.78 8.86
CA HIS A 293 13.68 3.99 8.00
C HIS A 293 12.42 3.33 8.53
N TRP A 294 11.30 4.07 8.40
CA TRP A 294 9.98 3.61 8.83
C TRP A 294 8.98 3.64 7.67
N GLY A 295 8.62 2.45 7.18
CA GLY A 295 7.61 2.25 6.15
C GLY A 295 6.21 2.10 6.75
N ILE A 296 5.65 3.16 7.32
CA ILE A 296 4.35 3.10 8.00
C ILE A 296 3.22 3.36 7.00
N HIS A 297 2.26 2.43 6.93
CA HIS A 297 1.04 2.65 6.16
C HIS A 297 0.29 3.88 6.68
N PRO A 298 0.08 4.92 5.86
CA PRO A 298 -0.60 6.13 6.31
C PRO A 298 -2.13 5.96 6.23
N GLY A 299 -2.71 5.20 7.15
CA GLY A 299 -4.15 4.99 7.24
C GLY A 299 -4.96 6.27 7.48
N GLY A 300 -4.29 7.32 7.95
CA GLY A 300 -4.75 8.68 8.16
C GLY A 300 -3.76 9.44 9.06
N ARG A 301 -3.85 10.79 9.06
CA ARG A 301 -2.95 11.65 9.84
C ARG A 301 -2.89 11.27 11.32
N ALA A 302 -4.05 11.02 11.95
CA ALA A 302 -4.12 10.72 13.38
C ALA A 302 -3.35 9.45 13.75
N ILE A 303 -3.32 8.44 12.88
CA ILE A 303 -2.54 7.21 13.08
C ILE A 303 -1.05 7.54 13.05
N LEU A 304 -0.58 8.28 12.04
CA LEU A 304 0.83 8.68 11.94
C LEU A 304 1.28 9.50 13.14
N ASP A 305 0.47 10.46 13.59
CA ASP A 305 0.78 11.31 14.74
C ASP A 305 0.90 10.48 16.05
N ARG A 306 0.04 9.46 16.23
CA ARG A 306 0.10 8.55 17.39
C ARG A 306 1.32 7.65 17.35
N VAL A 307 1.59 7.03 16.20
CA VAL A 307 2.78 6.18 16.02
C VAL A 307 4.06 6.99 16.26
N GLN A 308 4.18 8.19 15.66
CA GLN A 308 5.31 9.09 15.87
C GLN A 308 5.55 9.38 17.34
N LYS A 309 4.50 9.79 18.03
CA LYS A 309 4.59 10.11 19.46
C LYS A 309 4.95 8.89 20.30
N ARG A 310 4.31 7.73 20.03
CA ARG A 310 4.48 6.51 20.84
C ARG A 310 5.87 5.91 20.71
N LEU A 311 6.43 5.94 19.50
CA LEU A 311 7.74 5.39 19.20
C LEU A 311 8.85 6.44 19.22
N ALA A 312 8.53 7.71 19.55
CA ALA A 312 9.47 8.86 19.56
C ALA A 312 10.22 9.04 18.23
N LEU A 313 9.53 8.80 17.09
CA LEU A 313 10.13 8.91 15.76
C LEU A 313 10.34 10.38 15.36
N SER A 314 11.41 10.64 14.60
CA SER A 314 11.67 11.96 14.04
C SER A 314 10.72 12.28 12.87
N ASP A 315 10.68 13.56 12.48
CA ASP A 315 9.92 14.00 11.31
C ASP A 315 10.48 13.40 10.02
N GLU A 316 11.80 13.21 9.93
CA GLU A 316 12.49 12.60 8.79
C GLU A 316 12.10 11.14 8.63
N GLN A 317 12.00 10.37 9.72
CA GLN A 317 11.60 8.96 9.70
C GLN A 317 10.14 8.81 9.22
N LEU A 318 9.26 9.77 9.54
CA LEU A 318 7.87 9.77 9.10
C LEU A 318 7.63 10.45 7.73
N ALA A 319 8.59 11.18 7.21
CA ALA A 319 8.42 11.98 6.00
C ALA A 319 7.91 11.17 4.79
N PRO A 320 8.39 9.94 4.50
CA PRO A 320 7.86 9.15 3.39
C PRO A 320 6.37 8.85 3.52
N ALA A 321 5.91 8.41 4.70
CA ALA A 321 4.50 8.12 4.94
C ALA A 321 3.61 9.38 4.84
N ARG A 322 4.10 10.52 5.36
CA ARG A 322 3.37 11.79 5.29
C ARG A 322 3.29 12.34 3.86
N ARG A 323 4.36 12.22 3.05
CA ARG A 323 4.34 12.61 1.62
C ARG A 323 3.32 11.77 0.84
N VAL A 324 3.33 10.45 1.04
CA VAL A 324 2.38 9.57 0.35
C VAL A 324 0.94 9.90 0.74
N LEU A 325 0.65 10.14 2.01
CA LEU A 325 -0.67 10.57 2.45
C LEU A 325 -1.09 11.90 1.81
N HIS A 326 -0.17 12.87 1.80
CA HIS A 326 -0.42 14.22 1.26
C HIS A 326 -0.74 14.19 -0.23
N ASP A 327 0.03 13.41 -1.01
CA ASP A 327 -0.03 13.46 -2.47
C ASP A 327 -0.99 12.44 -3.09
N TYR A 328 -1.29 11.33 -2.37
CA TYR A 328 -2.09 10.23 -2.90
C TYR A 328 -3.28 9.83 -2.02
N GLY A 329 -3.33 10.24 -0.76
CA GLY A 329 -4.33 9.73 0.19
C GLY A 329 -4.08 8.26 0.59
N ASN A 330 -5.12 7.60 1.08
CA ASN A 330 -5.07 6.19 1.48
C ASN A 330 -5.62 5.28 0.35
N MET A 331 -4.74 4.58 -0.34
CA MET A 331 -5.04 3.59 -1.37
C MET A 331 -5.05 2.16 -0.79
N SER A 332 -5.51 2.00 0.44
CA SER A 332 -5.59 0.71 1.14
C SER A 332 -4.30 -0.12 1.01
N SER A 333 -4.37 -1.36 0.56
CA SER A 333 -3.24 -2.31 0.51
C SER A 333 -2.04 -1.81 -0.33
N ALA A 334 -2.26 -0.99 -1.33
CA ALA A 334 -1.19 -0.48 -2.19
C ALA A 334 -0.33 0.59 -1.49
N THR A 335 -0.89 1.34 -0.53
CA THR A 335 -0.28 2.56 0.02
C THR A 335 1.09 2.33 0.64
N VAL A 336 1.27 1.27 1.43
CA VAL A 336 2.56 0.98 2.08
C VAL A 336 3.68 0.73 1.06
N LEU A 337 3.35 0.18 -0.11
CA LEU A 337 4.32 -0.01 -1.20
C LEU A 337 4.76 1.32 -1.83
N PHE A 338 3.88 2.33 -1.87
CA PHE A 338 4.27 3.70 -2.24
C PHE A 338 5.27 4.28 -1.23
N VAL A 339 5.05 4.05 0.06
CA VAL A 339 5.97 4.49 1.13
C VAL A 339 7.33 3.80 1.00
N LEU A 340 7.36 2.47 0.84
CA LEU A 340 8.60 1.72 0.66
C LEU A 340 9.34 2.12 -0.62
N ARG A 341 8.63 2.42 -1.70
CA ARG A 341 9.21 2.96 -2.93
C ARG A 341 9.85 4.32 -2.70
N ASP A 342 9.22 5.20 -1.93
CA ASP A 342 9.74 6.52 -1.60
C ASP A 342 11.04 6.43 -0.76
N ILE A 343 11.08 5.51 0.22
CA ILE A 343 12.29 5.17 0.98
C ILE A 343 13.41 4.69 0.03
N LEU A 344 13.11 3.70 -0.82
CA LEU A 344 14.09 3.19 -1.79
C LEU A 344 14.64 4.29 -2.71
N ALA A 345 13.78 5.18 -3.21
CA ALA A 345 14.18 6.29 -4.07
C ALA A 345 15.09 7.28 -3.33
N GLY A 346 14.79 7.59 -2.07
CA GLY A 346 15.61 8.46 -1.22
C GLY A 346 17.01 7.89 -0.93
N CYS A 347 17.12 6.57 -0.90
CA CYS A 347 18.39 5.87 -0.62
C CYS A 347 19.19 5.49 -1.89
N ALA A 348 18.59 5.56 -3.08
CA ALA A 348 19.20 5.10 -4.32
C ALA A 348 20.54 5.78 -4.67
N ALA A 349 20.70 7.05 -4.27
CA ALA A 349 21.92 7.83 -4.50
C ALA A 349 22.97 7.69 -3.37
N ARG A 350 22.64 6.97 -2.28
CA ARG A 350 23.47 6.87 -1.08
C ARG A 350 24.18 5.52 -1.02
N ALA A 351 25.47 5.51 -1.31
CA ALA A 351 26.29 4.29 -1.18
C ALA A 351 26.46 3.84 0.29
N ASP A 352 26.37 4.78 1.23
CA ASP A 352 26.46 4.56 2.67
C ASP A 352 25.18 3.97 3.30
N ALA A 353 24.07 3.97 2.59
CA ALA A 353 22.80 3.41 3.06
C ALA A 353 22.77 1.86 3.08
N ALA A 354 23.87 1.21 2.72
CA ALA A 354 23.99 -0.25 2.74
C ALA A 354 23.85 -0.82 4.15
N GLY A 355 22.89 -1.70 4.37
CA GLY A 355 22.64 -2.33 5.64
C GLY A 355 21.74 -1.55 6.58
N GLU A 356 21.28 -0.34 6.20
CA GLU A 356 20.27 0.40 6.97
C GLU A 356 19.00 -0.43 7.13
N ARG A 357 18.38 -0.33 8.30
CA ARG A 357 17.18 -1.10 8.63
C ARG A 357 15.92 -0.33 8.22
N VAL A 358 14.97 -1.07 7.67
CA VAL A 358 13.64 -0.56 7.34
C VAL A 358 12.61 -1.37 8.12
N CYS A 359 12.00 -0.75 9.13
CA CYS A 359 10.84 -1.32 9.81
C CYS A 359 9.57 -0.82 9.13
N SER A 360 8.68 -1.71 8.72
CA SER A 360 7.41 -1.30 8.16
C SER A 360 6.22 -1.93 8.88
N MET A 361 5.08 -1.21 8.84
CA MET A 361 3.85 -1.65 9.49
C MET A 361 2.59 -1.17 8.78
N ALA A 362 1.53 -1.95 8.92
CA ALA A 362 0.19 -1.56 8.53
C ALA A 362 -0.83 -2.09 9.54
N PHE A 363 -1.99 -1.44 9.51
CA PHE A 363 -3.11 -1.71 10.41
C PHE A 363 -4.36 -2.00 9.57
N GLY A 364 -5.23 -2.85 10.07
CA GLY A 364 -6.47 -3.14 9.38
C GLY A 364 -7.46 -3.94 10.22
N PRO A 365 -8.54 -4.43 9.60
CA PRO A 365 -9.63 -5.10 10.30
C PRO A 365 -9.19 -6.17 11.29
N GLY A 366 -9.87 -6.24 12.45
CA GLY A 366 -9.64 -7.27 13.45
C GLY A 366 -9.25 -6.89 14.87
N LEU A 367 -8.61 -5.78 15.30
CA LEU A 367 -7.61 -4.96 14.64
C LEU A 367 -6.33 -5.78 14.45
N THR A 368 -5.86 -5.84 13.23
CA THR A 368 -4.62 -6.56 12.90
C THR A 368 -3.48 -5.57 12.74
N VAL A 369 -2.31 -5.90 13.30
CA VAL A 369 -1.05 -5.19 13.06
C VAL A 369 -0.12 -6.15 12.34
N GLU A 370 0.23 -5.81 11.11
CA GLU A 370 1.28 -6.49 10.34
C GLU A 370 2.56 -5.65 10.39
N THR A 371 3.67 -6.32 10.65
CA THR A 371 4.98 -5.67 10.72
C THR A 371 6.01 -6.43 9.92
N SER A 372 7.03 -5.74 9.45
CA SER A 372 8.19 -6.36 8.81
C SER A 372 9.47 -5.61 9.11
N LEU A 373 10.56 -6.36 9.19
CA LEU A 373 11.92 -5.83 9.25
C LEU A 373 12.64 -6.20 7.97
N MET A 374 13.25 -5.22 7.36
CA MET A 374 13.95 -5.35 6.08
C MET A 374 15.32 -4.69 6.18
N THR A 375 16.23 -5.08 5.30
CA THR A 375 17.55 -4.44 5.17
C THR A 375 17.69 -3.82 3.79
N LEU A 376 18.14 -2.58 3.74
CA LEU A 376 18.43 -1.87 2.49
C LEU A 376 19.69 -2.46 1.85
N VAL A 377 19.55 -2.88 0.59
CA VAL A 377 20.66 -3.40 -0.21
C VAL A 377 20.93 -2.42 -1.35
N PRO A 378 22.14 -1.83 -1.43
CA PRO A 378 22.47 -0.87 -2.47
C PRO A 378 22.48 -1.53 -3.84
N GLY A 379 22.21 -0.74 -4.88
CA GLY A 379 22.39 -1.16 -6.27
C GLY A 379 23.86 -1.47 -6.59
N VAL A 380 24.09 -2.16 -7.70
CA VAL A 380 25.44 -2.58 -8.11
C VAL A 380 26.39 -1.38 -8.30
N ALA A 381 25.89 -0.25 -8.79
CA ALA A 381 26.66 0.99 -8.92
C ALA A 381 27.16 1.57 -7.59
N GLY A 382 26.51 1.23 -6.46
CA GLY A 382 26.90 1.65 -5.12
C GLY A 382 27.75 0.63 -4.35
N ARG A 383 27.99 -0.54 -4.91
CA ARG A 383 28.85 -1.56 -4.26
C ARG A 383 30.32 -1.19 -4.44
N SER A 384 30.93 -0.61 -3.39
CA SER A 384 32.39 -0.57 -3.29
C SER A 384 32.94 -2.00 -3.31
N PRO A 385 34.01 -2.32 -4.06
CA PRO A 385 34.59 -3.64 -4.01
C PRO A 385 34.99 -3.93 -2.56
N ARG A 386 34.34 -4.88 -1.91
CA ARG A 386 34.80 -5.41 -0.63
C ARG A 386 36.24 -5.87 -0.87
N ALA A 387 37.18 -5.32 -0.08
CA ALA A 387 38.51 -5.84 -0.01
C ALA A 387 38.41 -7.35 0.30
N GLU A 388 38.71 -8.19 -0.69
CA GLU A 388 38.94 -9.61 -0.46
C GLU A 388 40.05 -9.69 0.59
N SER A 389 39.71 -10.11 1.79
CA SER A 389 40.70 -10.43 2.82
C SER A 389 41.61 -11.53 2.24
N ALA A 390 42.81 -11.16 1.88
CA ALA A 390 43.86 -12.06 1.52
C ALA A 390 44.06 -13.09 2.69
N VAL A 391 43.56 -14.29 2.46
CA VAL A 391 43.94 -15.44 3.31
C VAL A 391 45.42 -15.65 3.05
N ALA A 392 46.26 -15.23 4.00
CA ALA A 392 47.68 -15.53 4.01
C ALA A 392 47.88 -17.05 4.06
N ALA A 393 48.51 -17.59 3.03
CA ALA A 393 48.95 -18.97 2.98
C ALA A 393 49.97 -19.25 4.10
N PRO A 394 49.90 -20.39 4.77
CA PRO A 394 50.91 -20.73 5.78
C PRO A 394 52.21 -21.02 5.07
N THR A 395 53.23 -20.25 5.39
CA THR A 395 54.64 -20.56 5.03
C THR A 395 55.06 -21.80 5.81
N ARG A 396 55.64 -22.73 5.10
CA ARG A 396 56.33 -23.92 5.64
C ARG A 396 57.61 -23.56 6.42
#